data_86a245b6f7569a13451211a876973569
#
_entry.id   86a245b6f7569a13451211a876973569
#
_cell.length_a   1.000
_cell.length_b   1.000
_cell.length_c   1.000
_cell.angle_alpha   90.00
_cell.angle_beta   90.00
_cell.angle_gamma   90.00
#
_symmetry.space_group_name_H-M   'P 1'
#
loop_
_entity.id
_entity.type
_entity.pdbx_description
1 polymer ?
#
loop_
_entity_poly.entity_id
_entity_poly.type
_entity_poly.pdbx_seq_one_letter_code
_entity_poly.pdbx_strand_id
1 'polypeptide(L)'
;MTDSQTLLADYVNHGSESAFREVVVRHLDLVYSVSVRLVGGDTHLAEDVAQTVFMDLARMAKSLSREVRVGGWLHRHTCFVAAKTMRGERRRQNREGQEDLE
;
A
#
# COMPACT_ATOMS: atom_id res chain seq x y z
N MET A 1 1.80 25.17 2.44
CA MET A 1 1.45 23.77 2.69
C MET A 1 2.57 22.87 2.18
N THR A 2 3.08 21.99 3.02
CA THR A 2 4.20 21.12 2.66
C THR A 2 3.69 19.98 1.78
N ASP A 3 4.35 19.73 0.64
CA ASP A 3 3.95 18.63 -0.23
C ASP A 3 4.45 17.27 0.28
N SER A 4 3.89 16.20 -0.26
CA SER A 4 4.21 14.84 0.19
C SER A 4 5.66 14.45 -0.08
N GLN A 5 6.25 14.94 -1.16
CA GLN A 5 7.65 14.67 -1.48
C GLN A 5 8.59 15.29 -0.44
N THR A 6 8.30 16.52 -0.02
CA THR A 6 9.08 17.20 1.02
C THR A 6 8.95 16.48 2.36
N LEU A 7 7.73 16.05 2.71
CA LEU A 7 7.50 15.28 3.94
C LEU A 7 8.26 13.96 3.89
N LEU A 8 8.21 13.26 2.77
CA LEU A 8 8.92 11.99 2.64
C LEU A 8 10.43 12.18 2.73
N ALA A 9 10.95 13.25 2.13
CA ALA A 9 12.37 13.59 2.23
C ALA A 9 12.78 13.89 3.68
N ASP A 10 11.92 14.56 4.44
CA ASP A 10 12.16 14.84 5.85
C ASP A 10 12.23 13.54 6.66
N TYR A 11 11.34 12.59 6.37
CA TYR A 11 11.40 11.27 6.97
C TYR A 11 12.71 10.56 6.65
N VAL A 12 13.12 10.56 5.37
CA VAL A 12 14.34 9.88 4.93
C VAL A 12 15.60 10.53 5.51
N ASN A 13 15.67 11.86 5.47
CA ASN A 13 16.90 12.57 5.82
C ASN A 13 17.05 12.84 7.31
N HIS A 14 15.93 12.98 8.04
CA HIS A 14 15.94 13.36 9.45
C HIS A 14 15.22 12.37 10.35
N GLY A 15 14.70 11.28 9.80
CA GLY A 15 13.98 10.29 10.58
C GLY A 15 12.65 10.80 11.16
N SER A 16 12.04 11.81 10.51
CA SER A 16 10.82 12.42 11.03
C SER A 16 9.61 11.49 10.86
N GLU A 17 9.24 10.81 11.93
CA GLU A 17 8.06 9.94 11.94
C GLU A 17 6.77 10.72 11.77
N SER A 18 6.71 11.95 12.31
CA SER A 18 5.54 12.79 12.16
C SER A 18 5.33 13.20 10.70
N ALA A 19 6.41 13.43 9.94
CA ALA A 19 6.32 13.70 8.52
C ALA A 19 5.77 12.50 7.75
N PHE A 20 6.23 11.30 8.07
CA PHE A 20 5.71 10.08 7.45
C PHE A 20 4.24 9.86 7.79
N ARG A 21 3.85 10.08 9.04
CA ARG A 21 2.45 9.97 9.47
C ARG A 21 1.55 10.92 8.68
N GLU A 22 2.03 12.13 8.42
CA GLU A 22 1.29 13.09 7.60
C GLU A 22 1.09 12.60 6.18
N VAL A 23 2.10 11.97 5.58
CA VAL A 23 1.98 11.36 4.25
C VAL A 23 0.90 10.28 4.27
N VAL A 24 0.90 9.42 5.29
CA VAL A 24 -0.12 8.36 5.43
C VAL A 24 -1.51 8.98 5.51
N VAL A 25 -1.71 9.97 6.38
CA VAL A 25 -3.01 10.61 6.58
C VAL A 25 -3.54 11.21 5.27
N ARG A 26 -2.67 11.85 4.50
CA ARG A 26 -3.06 12.49 3.23
C ARG A 26 -3.52 11.50 2.17
N HIS A 27 -2.97 10.29 2.17
CA HIS A 27 -3.16 9.33 1.08
C HIS A 27 -3.95 8.09 1.49
N LEU A 28 -4.31 7.97 2.77
CA LEU A 28 -4.97 6.77 3.28
C LEU A 28 -6.30 6.49 2.58
N ASP A 29 -7.13 7.51 2.41
CA ASP A 29 -8.45 7.33 1.79
C ASP A 29 -8.33 6.81 0.35
N LEU A 30 -7.40 7.37 -0.42
CA LEU A 30 -7.16 6.92 -1.78
C LEU A 30 -6.68 5.47 -1.82
N VAL A 31 -5.66 5.15 -1.02
CA VAL A 31 -5.08 3.82 -0.99
C VAL A 31 -6.13 2.80 -0.54
N TYR A 32 -6.88 3.10 0.51
CA TYR A 32 -7.90 2.20 1.02
C TYR A 32 -9.03 2.00 0.01
N SER A 33 -9.53 3.08 -0.62
CA SER A 33 -10.61 2.99 -1.62
C SER A 33 -10.21 2.14 -2.82
N VAL A 34 -8.99 2.33 -3.32
CA VAL A 34 -8.47 1.51 -4.43
C VAL A 34 -8.32 0.06 -3.98
N SER A 35 -7.82 -0.17 -2.77
CA SER A 35 -7.66 -1.50 -2.22
C SER A 35 -8.99 -2.25 -2.14
N VAL A 36 -10.02 -1.62 -1.59
CA VAL A 36 -11.36 -2.23 -1.46
C VAL A 36 -11.89 -2.66 -2.83
N ARG A 37 -11.76 -1.77 -3.81
CA ARG A 37 -12.25 -2.05 -5.17
C ARG A 37 -11.50 -3.24 -5.78
N LEU A 38 -10.19 -3.29 -5.62
CA LEU A 38 -9.36 -4.31 -6.26
C LEU A 38 -9.43 -5.67 -5.58
N VAL A 39 -9.85 -5.73 -4.32
CA VAL A 39 -10.01 -6.99 -3.61
C VAL A 39 -11.48 -7.42 -3.50
N GLY A 40 -12.34 -6.88 -4.36
CA GLY A 40 -13.73 -7.32 -4.46
C GLY A 40 -14.61 -6.95 -3.27
N GLY A 41 -14.28 -5.87 -2.56
CA GLY A 41 -15.04 -5.38 -1.43
C GLY A 41 -14.69 -6.03 -0.09
N ASP A 42 -13.72 -6.93 -0.05
CA ASP A 42 -13.27 -7.57 1.20
C ASP A 42 -12.46 -6.57 2.02
N THR A 43 -13.05 -6.05 3.10
CA THR A 43 -12.43 -5.01 3.91
C THR A 43 -11.19 -5.50 4.67
N HIS A 44 -11.14 -6.77 5.07
CA HIS A 44 -9.96 -7.34 5.70
C HIS A 44 -8.78 -7.37 4.74
N LEU A 45 -8.99 -7.84 3.53
CA LEU A 45 -7.94 -7.84 2.51
C LEU A 45 -7.52 -6.42 2.14
N ALA A 46 -8.48 -5.49 2.08
CA ALA A 46 -8.17 -4.09 1.78
C ALA A 46 -7.30 -3.45 2.86
N GLU A 47 -7.57 -3.72 4.12
CA GLU A 47 -6.73 -3.24 5.24
C GLU A 47 -5.32 -3.80 5.15
N ASP A 48 -5.19 -5.09 4.86
CA ASP A 48 -3.89 -5.74 4.70
C ASP A 48 -3.11 -5.13 3.54
N VAL A 49 -3.77 -4.88 2.41
CA VAL A 49 -3.13 -4.24 1.25
C VAL A 49 -2.67 -2.83 1.61
N ALA A 50 -3.54 -2.03 2.21
CA ALA A 50 -3.19 -0.64 2.57
C ALA A 50 -2.01 -0.61 3.53
N GLN A 51 -2.02 -1.45 4.55
CA GLN A 51 -0.92 -1.53 5.52
C GLN A 51 0.39 -1.90 4.82
N THR A 52 0.36 -2.90 3.96
CA THR A 52 1.54 -3.35 3.21
C THR A 52 2.08 -2.23 2.33
N VAL A 53 1.20 -1.50 1.65
CA VAL A 53 1.61 -0.39 0.77
C VAL A 53 2.37 0.68 1.54
N PHE A 54 1.87 1.09 2.70
CA PHE A 54 2.55 2.12 3.50
C PHE A 54 3.82 1.61 4.16
N MET A 55 3.86 0.35 4.57
CA MET A 55 5.08 -0.27 5.07
C MET A 55 6.15 -0.33 3.99
N ASP A 56 5.75 -0.67 2.76
CA ASP A 56 6.67 -0.69 1.62
C ASP A 56 7.17 0.72 1.29
N LEU A 57 6.30 1.73 1.39
CA LEU A 57 6.73 3.12 1.20
C LEU A 57 7.81 3.51 2.21
N ALA A 58 7.61 3.17 3.47
CA ALA A 58 8.59 3.49 4.53
C ALA A 58 9.94 2.83 4.23
N ARG A 59 9.91 1.59 3.80
CA ARG A 59 11.11 0.81 3.52
C ARG A 59 11.82 1.28 2.26
N MET A 60 11.07 1.67 1.23
CA MET A 60 11.59 2.02 -0.09
C MET A 60 11.85 3.53 -0.25
N ALA A 61 11.51 4.34 0.74
CA ALA A 61 11.55 5.80 0.63
C ALA A 61 12.95 6.31 0.24
N LYS A 62 14.01 5.71 0.77
CA LYS A 62 15.39 6.09 0.44
C LYS A 62 15.74 5.91 -1.04
N SER A 63 15.13 4.90 -1.66
CA SER A 63 15.41 4.53 -3.05
C SER A 63 14.59 5.32 -4.05
N LEU A 64 13.56 6.02 -3.59
CA LEU A 64 12.67 6.77 -4.49
C LEU A 64 13.34 8.06 -4.92
N SER A 65 13.27 8.35 -6.22
CA SER A 65 13.72 9.61 -6.78
C SER A 65 12.88 10.76 -6.22
N ARG A 66 13.51 11.93 -6.01
CA ARG A 66 12.79 13.14 -5.61
C ARG A 66 11.75 13.60 -6.62
N GLU A 67 11.88 13.12 -7.86
CA GLU A 67 10.93 13.45 -8.93
C GLU A 67 9.69 12.58 -8.90
N VAL A 68 9.69 11.48 -8.14
CA VAL A 68 8.54 10.58 -8.05
C VAL A 68 7.41 11.27 -7.29
N ARG A 69 6.23 11.28 -7.89
CA ARG A 69 5.03 11.77 -7.23
C ARG A 69 4.53 10.68 -6.28
N VAL A 70 4.45 11.02 -5.00
CA VAL A 70 4.07 10.05 -3.96
C VAL A 70 2.69 9.46 -4.23
N GLY A 71 1.71 10.28 -4.59
CA GLY A 71 0.35 9.80 -4.90
C GLY A 71 0.33 8.80 -6.05
N GLY A 72 1.04 9.09 -7.13
CA GLY A 72 1.12 8.19 -8.29
C GLY A 72 1.83 6.89 -7.94
N TRP A 73 2.90 6.97 -7.18
CA TRP A 73 3.62 5.77 -6.71
C TRP A 73 2.71 4.90 -5.85
N LEU A 74 2.01 5.52 -4.90
CA LEU A 74 1.10 4.79 -4.01
C LEU A 74 -0.01 4.10 -4.80
N HIS A 75 -0.58 4.78 -5.80
CA HIS A 75 -1.62 4.18 -6.63
C HIS A 75 -1.11 2.94 -7.36
N ARG A 76 0.03 3.06 -8.04
CA ARG A 76 0.62 1.93 -8.77
C ARG A 76 1.01 0.79 -7.84
N HIS A 77 1.60 1.13 -6.70
CA HIS A 77 2.02 0.12 -5.74
C HIS A 77 0.83 -0.59 -5.11
N THR A 78 -0.25 0.14 -4.86
CA THR A 78 -1.51 -0.46 -4.36
C THR A 78 -2.04 -1.49 -5.36
N CYS A 79 -2.05 -1.15 -6.65
CA CYS A 79 -2.47 -2.09 -7.70
C CYS A 79 -1.59 -3.34 -7.70
N PHE A 80 -0.29 -3.18 -7.56
CA PHE A 80 0.67 -4.29 -7.51
C PHE A 80 0.41 -5.20 -6.31
N VAL A 81 0.30 -4.62 -5.12
CA VAL A 81 0.09 -5.38 -3.88
C VAL A 81 -1.27 -6.08 -3.90
N ALA A 82 -2.32 -5.39 -4.36
CA ALA A 82 -3.67 -5.97 -4.44
C ALA A 82 -3.70 -7.17 -5.40
N ALA A 83 -3.04 -7.05 -6.55
CA ALA A 83 -2.96 -8.16 -7.52
C ALA A 83 -2.26 -9.38 -6.92
N LYS A 84 -1.16 -9.15 -6.21
CA LYS A 84 -0.41 -10.20 -5.53
C LYS A 84 -1.25 -10.86 -4.43
N THR A 85 -1.97 -10.05 -3.65
CA THR A 85 -2.85 -10.52 -2.58
C THR A 85 -3.95 -11.42 -3.15
N MET A 86 -4.56 -11.00 -4.26
CA MET A 86 -5.66 -11.76 -4.88
C MET A 86 -5.17 -13.08 -5.48
N ARG A 87 -3.96 -13.11 -6.04
CA ARG A 87 -3.37 -14.37 -6.52
C ARG A 87 -3.14 -15.34 -5.37
N GLY A 88 -2.64 -14.85 -4.23
CA GLY A 88 -2.45 -15.66 -3.04
C GLY A 88 -3.76 -16.19 -2.49
N GLU A 89 -4.79 -15.35 -2.48
CA GLU A 89 -6.13 -15.71 -2.00
C GLU A 89 -6.76 -16.80 -2.88
N ARG A 90 -6.63 -16.68 -4.21
CA ARG A 90 -7.13 -17.71 -5.14
C ARG A 90 -6.45 -19.05 -4.92
N ARG A 91 -5.14 -19.04 -4.71
CA ARG A 91 -4.40 -20.28 -4.44
C ARG A 91 -4.85 -20.94 -3.14
N ARG A 92 -5.10 -20.12 -2.11
CA ARG A 92 -5.62 -20.61 -0.82
C ARG A 92 -7.00 -21.24 -0.99
N GLN A 93 -7.91 -20.57 -1.68
CA GLN A 93 -9.26 -21.06 -1.95
C GLN A 93 -9.25 -22.36 -2.75
N ASN A 94 -8.40 -22.46 -3.75
CA ASN A 94 -8.26 -23.68 -4.55
C ASN A 94 -7.74 -24.84 -3.70
N ARG A 95 -6.81 -24.56 -2.80
CA ARG A 95 -6.26 -25.58 -1.90
C ARG A 95 -7.32 -26.08 -0.93
N GLU A 96 -8.10 -25.21 -0.33
CA GLU A 96 -9.20 -25.54 0.56
C GLU A 96 -10.27 -26.34 -0.17
N GLY A 97 -10.60 -25.96 -1.41
CA GLY A 97 -11.54 -26.70 -2.24
C GLY A 97 -11.09 -28.12 -2.56
N GLN A 98 -9.79 -28.33 -2.78
CA GLN A 98 -9.23 -29.65 -3.01
C GLN A 98 -9.29 -30.52 -1.75
N GLU A 99 -9.03 -29.95 -0.60
CA GLU A 99 -9.12 -30.66 0.68
C GLU A 99 -10.55 -31.10 0.96
N ASP A 100 -11.54 -30.29 0.65
CA ASP A 100 -12.96 -30.60 0.86
C ASP A 100 -13.45 -31.71 -0.06
N LEU A 101 -12.77 -31.99 -1.17
CA LEU A 101 -13.13 -33.02 -2.12
C LEU A 101 -12.58 -34.43 -1.76
N GLU A 102 -11.68 -34.49 -0.80
CA GLU A 102 -11.14 -35.72 -0.28
C GLU A 102 -12.02 -36.25 0.89
#